data_07e44a144f92db18ac6633f71b956191
#
_entry.id   07e44a144f92db18ac6633f71b956191
#
_cell.length_a   1.000
_cell.length_b   1.000
_cell.length_c   1.000
_cell.angle_alpha   90.00
_cell.angle_beta   90.00
_cell.angle_gamma   90.00
#
_symmetry.space_group_name_H-M   'P 1'
#
loop_
_entity.id
_entity.type
_entity.pdbx_description
1 polymer ?
#
loop_
_entity_poly.entity_id
_entity_poly.type
_entity_poly.pdbx_seq_one_letter_code
_entity_poly.pdbx_strand_id
1 'polypeptide(L)'
;MKLTITTLVIVEGSYIQGIFHSLEEHPGKAYQELVDQVENEYGYDADKDHVPLHFKTIQDIKNYFELVHIETQELTANGFKIAILKEL
;
A
#
# COMPACT_ATOMS: atom_id res chain seq x y z
N MET A 1 -3.19 -2.69 23.90
CA MET A 1 -3.22 -3.25 22.54
C MET A 1 -2.59 -2.29 21.58
N LYS A 2 -1.78 -2.79 20.70
CA LYS A 2 -1.05 -1.99 19.72
C LYS A 2 -1.47 -2.42 18.32
N LEU A 3 -1.79 -1.46 17.47
CA LEU A 3 -2.15 -1.70 16.08
C LEU A 3 -1.12 -1.02 15.18
N THR A 4 -0.60 -1.76 14.22
CA THR A 4 0.32 -1.22 13.22
C THR A 4 -0.40 -1.20 11.87
N ILE A 5 -0.41 -0.04 11.22
CA ILE A 5 -1.01 0.11 9.90
C ILE A 5 0.05 0.67 8.97
N THR A 6 0.33 -0.05 7.89
CA THR A 6 1.20 0.44 6.83
C THR A 6 0.35 0.74 5.61
N THR A 7 0.46 1.95 5.09
CA THR A 7 -0.34 2.43 3.97
C THR A 7 0.58 2.75 2.80
N LEU A 8 0.20 2.27 1.61
CA LEU A 8 0.88 2.60 0.37
C LEU A 8 -0.11 3.36 -0.51
N VAL A 9 0.29 4.53 -0.99
CA VAL A 9 -0.54 5.38 -1.85
C VAL A 9 0.19 5.59 -3.17
N ILE A 10 -0.50 5.31 -4.26
CA ILE A 10 0.02 5.53 -5.61
C ILE A 10 -0.66 6.76 -6.17
N VAL A 11 0.12 7.75 -6.59
CA VAL A 11 -0.38 9.00 -7.15
C VAL A 11 0.07 9.11 -8.61
N GLU A 12 -0.87 9.40 -9.47
CA GLU A 12 -0.64 9.63 -10.89
C GLU A 12 -1.20 11.00 -11.26
N GLY A 13 -0.32 11.91 -11.67
CA GLY A 13 -0.76 13.27 -11.98
C GLY A 13 -1.31 13.98 -10.77
N SER A 14 -2.56 14.40 -10.84
CA SER A 14 -3.20 15.17 -9.77
C SER A 14 -4.20 14.37 -8.95
N TYR A 15 -4.25 13.06 -9.09
CA TYR A 15 -5.20 12.24 -8.34
C TYR A 15 -4.57 10.95 -7.83
N ILE A 16 -5.24 10.36 -6.85
CA ILE A 16 -4.81 9.11 -6.24
C ILE A 16 -5.27 7.96 -7.11
N GLN A 17 -4.30 7.15 -7.57
CA GLN A 17 -4.55 5.98 -8.40
C GLN A 17 -4.95 4.77 -7.55
N GLY A 18 -4.35 4.61 -6.39
CA GLY A 18 -4.66 3.47 -5.53
C GLY A 18 -4.16 3.68 -4.11
N ILE A 19 -4.87 3.06 -3.17
CA ILE A 19 -4.49 3.06 -1.76
C ILE A 19 -4.56 1.63 -1.27
N PHE A 20 -3.50 1.19 -0.61
CA PHE A 20 -3.37 -0.18 -0.09
C PHE A 20 -2.94 -0.15 1.35
N HIS A 21 -3.42 -1.10 2.14
CA HIS A 21 -3.12 -1.17 3.57
C HIS A 21 -2.66 -2.56 3.98
N SER A 22 -1.79 -2.60 4.98
CA SER A 22 -1.43 -3.82 5.66
C SER A 22 -1.49 -3.62 7.16
N LEU A 23 -2.01 -4.60 7.87
CA LEU A 23 -2.06 -4.62 9.33
C LEU A 23 -0.97 -5.50 9.93
N GLU A 24 -0.06 -5.98 9.12
CA GLU A 24 1.06 -6.79 9.59
C GLU A 24 1.99 -5.96 10.46
N GLU A 25 2.32 -6.47 11.63
CA GLU A 25 3.18 -5.78 12.58
C GLU A 25 4.63 -5.73 12.11
N HIS A 26 5.11 -6.80 11.48
CA HIS A 26 6.48 -6.88 11.00
C HIS A 26 6.64 -6.15 9.68
N PRO A 27 7.57 -5.16 9.58
CA PRO A 27 7.71 -4.35 8.37
C PRO A 27 7.93 -5.15 7.09
N GLY A 28 8.73 -6.21 7.14
CA GLY A 28 8.99 -7.04 5.97
C GLY A 28 7.73 -7.73 5.46
N LYS A 29 6.89 -8.21 6.38
CA LYS A 29 5.63 -8.85 6.02
C LYS A 29 4.62 -7.82 5.51
N ALA A 30 4.60 -6.65 6.12
CA ALA A 30 3.71 -5.56 5.69
C ALA A 30 4.03 -5.14 4.26
N TYR A 31 5.30 -4.95 3.95
CA TYR A 31 5.73 -4.56 2.62
C TYR A 31 5.42 -5.65 1.59
N GLN A 32 5.65 -6.92 1.94
CA GLN A 32 5.34 -8.02 1.04
C GLN A 32 3.84 -8.10 0.75
N GLU A 33 3.01 -7.92 1.77
CA GLU A 33 1.56 -7.91 1.59
C GLU A 33 1.12 -6.77 0.68
N LEU A 34 1.70 -5.58 0.84
CA LEU A 34 1.40 -4.44 -0.02
C LEU A 34 1.85 -4.69 -1.46
N VAL A 35 3.02 -5.27 -1.66
CA VAL A 35 3.50 -5.64 -2.99
C VAL A 35 2.54 -6.62 -3.66
N ASP A 36 2.10 -7.64 -2.91
CA ASP A 36 1.15 -8.62 -3.44
C ASP A 36 -0.18 -7.98 -3.82
N GLN A 37 -0.67 -7.04 -3.03
CA GLN A 37 -1.91 -6.31 -3.33
C GLN A 37 -1.78 -5.47 -4.59
N VAL A 38 -0.66 -4.77 -4.74
CA VAL A 38 -0.41 -3.96 -5.94
C VAL A 38 -0.30 -4.84 -7.17
N GLU A 39 0.39 -5.97 -7.06
CA GLU A 39 0.51 -6.90 -8.17
C GLU A 39 -0.84 -7.48 -8.57
N ASN A 40 -1.70 -7.81 -7.61
CA ASN A 40 -3.04 -8.31 -7.90
C ASN A 40 -3.89 -7.29 -8.64
N GLU A 41 -3.71 -6.00 -8.34
CA GLU A 41 -4.49 -4.94 -8.97
C GLU A 41 -3.95 -4.53 -10.34
N TYR A 42 -2.63 -4.43 -10.48
CA TYR A 42 -2.00 -3.88 -11.68
C TYR A 42 -1.11 -4.85 -12.45
N GLY A 43 -0.78 -5.98 -11.85
CA GLY A 43 0.23 -6.89 -12.40
C GLY A 43 -0.20 -7.66 -13.62
N TYR A 44 -1.49 -7.70 -13.92
CA TYR A 44 -2.00 -8.47 -15.03
C TYR A 44 -2.99 -7.63 -15.84
N ASP A 45 -2.69 -7.49 -17.12
CA ASP A 45 -3.59 -6.81 -18.05
C ASP A 45 -3.83 -7.74 -19.23
N ALA A 46 -4.97 -8.41 -19.21
CA ALA A 46 -5.32 -9.40 -20.23
C ALA A 46 -5.60 -8.78 -21.59
N ASP A 47 -5.88 -7.48 -21.63
CA ASP A 47 -6.24 -6.80 -22.87
C ASP A 47 -5.02 -6.33 -23.65
N LYS A 48 -3.85 -6.46 -23.09
CA LYS A 48 -2.60 -6.03 -23.73
C LYS A 48 -1.74 -7.24 -24.03
N ASP A 49 -1.19 -7.29 -25.22
CA ASP A 49 -0.23 -8.31 -25.62
C ASP A 49 1.14 -8.03 -25.01
N HIS A 50 1.18 -7.58 -23.76
CA HIS A 50 2.39 -7.20 -23.08
C HIS A 50 2.76 -8.22 -22.02
N VAL A 51 4.04 -8.23 -21.70
CA VAL A 51 4.52 -9.01 -20.57
C VAL A 51 3.81 -8.52 -19.31
N PRO A 52 3.22 -9.43 -18.52
CA PRO A 52 2.56 -9.03 -17.29
C PRO A 52 3.52 -8.26 -16.38
N LEU A 53 3.00 -7.24 -15.72
CA LEU A 53 3.78 -6.50 -14.74
C LEU A 53 3.98 -7.36 -13.50
N HIS A 54 5.20 -7.47 -13.05
CA HIS A 54 5.54 -8.20 -11.85
C HIS A 54 6.25 -7.29 -10.87
N PHE A 55 5.69 -7.18 -9.68
CA PHE A 55 6.29 -6.42 -8.60
C PHE A 55 6.73 -7.40 -7.51
N LYS A 56 8.01 -7.42 -7.21
CA LYS A 56 8.57 -8.27 -6.16
C LYS A 56 8.90 -7.48 -4.91
N THR A 57 9.20 -6.20 -5.09
CA THR A 57 9.62 -5.31 -4.01
C THR A 57 8.92 -3.96 -4.12
N ILE A 58 8.99 -3.20 -3.03
CA ILE A 58 8.48 -1.83 -3.02
C ILE A 58 9.23 -0.98 -4.04
N GLN A 59 10.52 -1.23 -4.24
CA GLN A 59 11.31 -0.48 -5.22
C GLN A 59 10.79 -0.70 -6.64
N ASP A 60 10.34 -1.91 -6.96
CA ASP A 60 9.74 -2.19 -8.27
C ASP A 60 8.50 -1.33 -8.49
N ILE A 61 7.68 -1.17 -7.46
CA ILE A 61 6.50 -0.33 -7.53
C ILE A 61 6.89 1.14 -7.72
N LYS A 62 7.88 1.61 -6.97
CA LYS A 62 8.35 2.99 -7.09
C LYS A 62 8.96 3.28 -8.45
N ASN A 63 9.57 2.29 -9.07
CA ASN A 63 10.16 2.46 -10.41
C ASN A 63 9.11 2.53 -11.51
N TYR A 64 7.97 1.92 -11.29
CA TYR A 64 6.91 1.87 -12.29
C TYR A 64 5.97 3.08 -12.23
N PHE A 65 5.56 3.46 -11.02
CA PHE A 65 4.59 4.55 -10.86
C PHE A 65 5.30 5.87 -10.62
N GLU A 66 4.64 6.96 -11.02
CA GLU A 66 5.20 8.31 -10.91
C GLU A 66 5.54 8.69 -9.47
N LEU A 67 4.60 8.44 -8.56
CA LEU A 67 4.79 8.76 -7.16
C LEU A 67 4.15 7.69 -6.28
N VAL A 68 4.95 7.15 -5.37
CA VAL A 68 4.49 6.16 -4.40
C VAL A 68 4.88 6.63 -3.01
N HIS A 69 3.90 6.71 -2.13
CA HIS A 69 4.10 7.11 -0.74
C HIS A 69 3.78 5.93 0.17
N ILE A 70 4.66 5.65 1.12
CA ILE A 70 4.46 4.60 2.12
C ILE A 70 4.64 5.20 3.50
N GLU A 71 3.68 4.91 4.37
CA GLU A 71 3.70 5.38 5.73
C GLU A 71 3.28 4.25 6.67
N THR A 72 3.99 4.14 7.79
CA THR A 72 3.64 3.19 8.85
C THR A 72 3.25 3.96 10.09
N GLN A 73 2.11 3.61 10.65
CA GLN A 73 1.61 4.21 11.89
C GLN A 73 1.41 3.13 12.95
N GLU A 74 1.82 3.44 14.16
CA GLU A 74 1.54 2.59 15.31
C GLU A 74 0.52 3.30 16.19
N LEU A 75 -0.57 2.61 16.45
CA LEU A 75 -1.67 3.15 17.24
C LEU A 75 -1.82 2.35 18.52
N THR A 76 -1.81 3.04 19.65
CA THR A 76 -2.22 2.45 20.92
C THR A 76 -3.74 2.39 20.96
N ALA A 77 -4.31 1.69 21.96
CA ALA A 77 -5.76 1.64 22.11
C ALA A 77 -6.39 3.04 22.18
N ASN A 78 -5.73 3.96 22.87
CA ASN A 78 -6.24 5.34 22.97
C ASN A 78 -6.07 6.09 21.65
N GLY A 79 -4.94 5.92 20.99
CA GLY A 79 -4.69 6.55 19.69
C GLY A 79 -5.66 6.06 18.62
N PHE A 80 -5.94 4.77 18.61
CA PHE A 80 -6.91 4.18 17.69
C PHE A 80 -8.30 4.76 17.91
N LYS A 81 -8.71 4.85 19.17
CA LYS A 81 -10.00 5.40 19.54
C LYS A 81 -10.15 6.85 19.09
N ILE A 82 -9.11 7.65 19.26
CA ILE A 82 -9.10 9.05 18.81
C ILE A 82 -9.20 9.14 17.29
N ALA A 83 -8.48 8.29 16.58
CA ALA A 83 -8.52 8.28 15.12
C ALA A 83 -9.91 7.95 14.57
N ILE A 84 -10.60 6.97 15.17
CA ILE A 84 -11.96 6.63 14.79
C ILE A 84 -12.90 7.81 15.01
N LEU A 85 -12.77 8.49 16.15
CA LEU A 85 -13.63 9.63 16.46
C LEU A 85 -13.42 10.78 15.47
N LYS A 86 -12.21 10.96 14.98
CA LYS A 86 -11.92 12.02 13.99
C LYS A 86 -12.53 11.73 12.62
N GLU A 87 -12.66 10.48 12.26
CA GLU A 87 -13.24 10.11 10.98
C GLU A 87 -14.76 10.14 10.99
N LEU A 88 -15.34 10.06 12.17
CA LEU A 88 -16.78 10.14 12.31
C LEU A 88 -17.26 11.60 12.36
#